data_a9aaa7c92df2651619ca2d025ef81c09
#
_entry.id   a9aaa7c92df2651619ca2d025ef81c09
#
_cell.length_a   1.000
_cell.length_b   1.000
_cell.length_c   1.000
_cell.angle_alpha   90.00
_cell.angle_beta   90.00
_cell.angle_gamma   90.00
#
_symmetry.space_group_name_H-M   'P 1'
#
loop_
_entity.id
_entity.type
_entity.pdbx_description
1 polymer ?
#
loop_
_entity_poly.entity_id
_entity_poly.type
_entity_poly.pdbx_seq_one_letter_code
_entity_poly.pdbx_strand_id
1 'polypeptide(L)'
;MKTKKITRRDFLKITGLTLGGSILTCLGLNYLASRSLESETSKLETQEFIYGVGNSVDKRVLVAYATYAGSTMEVAAAIGEELGARGYRVDVKPITETLQVDEYPAVIVGSAVQYGEWLPEAFDFVKKNKQALKKVRVALFSVHIQNLEDDPSSRAARLAYLDKVRPLVQAEAEVFFAGRFDKRGAALLLPNLIAWATPDMDLRDWTKIRAWAQIIFS
;
A
#
# COMPACT_ATOMS: atom_id res chain seq x y z
N MET A 1 -29.01 14.99 9.59
CA MET A 1 -28.72 13.66 10.15
C MET A 1 -27.29 13.69 10.69
N LYS A 2 -27.06 13.54 12.00
CA LYS A 2 -25.72 13.56 12.60
C LYS A 2 -25.06 12.18 12.36
N THR A 3 -24.03 12.12 11.57
CA THR A 3 -23.21 10.92 11.39
C THR A 3 -22.46 10.65 12.69
N LYS A 4 -22.77 9.54 13.35
CA LYS A 4 -22.13 9.09 14.58
C LYS A 4 -20.73 8.59 14.20
N LYS A 5 -19.67 9.29 14.61
CA LYS A 5 -18.28 8.83 14.48
C LYS A 5 -18.11 7.55 15.29
N ILE A 6 -17.84 6.44 14.60
CA ILE A 6 -17.52 5.16 15.25
C ILE A 6 -16.10 5.28 15.80
N THR A 7 -15.90 4.94 17.07
CA THR A 7 -14.59 5.00 17.71
C THR A 7 -13.77 3.75 17.38
N ARG A 8 -12.43 3.87 17.46
CA ARG A 8 -11.47 2.75 17.26
C ARG A 8 -11.81 1.53 18.15
N ARG A 9 -12.38 1.79 19.31
CA ARG A 9 -12.78 0.76 20.28
C ARG A 9 -14.00 -0.04 19.82
N ASP A 10 -14.91 0.56 19.05
CA ASP A 10 -16.10 -0.11 18.51
C ASP A 10 -15.72 -1.04 17.34
N PHE A 11 -14.71 -0.67 16.55
CA PHE A 11 -14.16 -1.50 15.49
C PHE A 11 -13.50 -2.78 16.03
N LEU A 12 -12.67 -2.68 17.08
CA LEU A 12 -12.03 -3.83 17.72
C LEU A 12 -13.03 -4.80 18.35
N LYS A 13 -14.17 -4.30 18.84
CA LYS A 13 -15.24 -5.17 19.38
C LYS A 13 -15.98 -5.91 18.26
N ILE A 14 -16.20 -5.29 17.11
CA ILE A 14 -16.86 -5.91 15.95
C ILE A 14 -15.97 -6.99 15.34
N THR A 15 -14.66 -6.75 15.20
CA THR A 15 -13.72 -7.74 14.66
C THR A 15 -13.37 -8.84 15.66
N GLY A 16 -13.35 -8.55 16.96
CA GLY A 16 -13.06 -9.55 17.99
C GLY A 16 -14.19 -10.56 18.27
N LEU A 17 -15.46 -10.18 18.01
CA LEU A 17 -16.60 -11.06 18.26
C LEU A 17 -16.84 -12.09 17.16
N THR A 18 -16.28 -11.86 15.95
CA THR A 18 -16.46 -12.76 14.80
C THR A 18 -15.41 -13.87 14.69
N LEU A 19 -14.32 -13.81 15.45
CA LEU A 19 -13.24 -14.80 15.42
C LEU A 19 -13.42 -15.98 16.41
N GLY A 20 -14.44 -15.94 17.27
CA GLY A 20 -14.65 -16.93 18.35
C GLY A 20 -15.69 -18.03 18.08
N GLY A 21 -16.40 -18.02 16.98
CA GLY A 21 -17.48 -18.97 16.74
C GLY A 21 -17.60 -19.40 15.30
N SER A 22 -17.22 -20.62 14.98
CA SER A 22 -17.56 -21.36 13.74
C SER A 22 -16.41 -21.61 12.75
N ILE A 23 -15.39 -22.29 13.19
CA ILE A 23 -14.33 -22.80 12.27
C ILE A 23 -14.75 -24.07 11.50
N LEU A 24 -15.88 -24.72 11.80
CA LEU A 24 -16.17 -26.05 11.27
C LEU A 24 -17.23 -26.15 10.15
N THR A 25 -17.94 -25.08 9.79
CA THR A 25 -18.96 -25.13 8.72
C THR A 25 -18.56 -24.39 7.44
N CYS A 26 -17.45 -23.66 7.40
CA CYS A 26 -17.07 -22.83 6.26
C CYS A 26 -16.19 -23.53 5.19
N LEU A 27 -15.61 -24.68 5.47
CA LEU A 27 -14.69 -25.33 4.50
C LEU A 27 -15.38 -25.95 3.27
N GLY A 28 -16.64 -26.34 3.36
CA GLY A 28 -17.38 -26.91 2.23
C GLY A 28 -18.04 -25.88 1.31
N LEU A 29 -18.47 -24.74 1.86
CA LEU A 29 -19.12 -23.67 1.08
C LEU A 29 -18.13 -22.74 0.37
N ASN A 30 -16.93 -22.58 0.92
CA ASN A 30 -15.88 -21.76 0.29
C ASN A 30 -15.32 -22.39 -1.01
N TYR A 31 -15.30 -23.71 -1.13
CA TYR A 31 -14.78 -24.37 -2.34
C TYR A 31 -15.72 -24.23 -3.55
N LEU A 32 -17.02 -24.11 -3.33
CA LEU A 32 -17.99 -23.89 -4.41
C LEU A 32 -18.16 -22.40 -4.75
N ALA A 33 -17.98 -21.50 -3.77
CA ALA A 33 -18.05 -20.06 -3.99
C ALA A 33 -16.80 -19.52 -4.72
N SER A 34 -15.63 -20.09 -4.48
CA SER A 34 -14.40 -19.66 -5.15
C SER A 34 -14.40 -19.91 -6.67
N ARG A 35 -15.17 -20.88 -7.14
CA ARG A 35 -15.24 -21.22 -8.57
C ARG A 35 -16.23 -20.36 -9.37
N SER A 36 -17.15 -19.67 -8.69
CA SER A 36 -18.16 -18.79 -9.33
C SER A 36 -17.77 -17.31 -9.26
N LEU A 37 -16.76 -16.93 -8.49
CA LEU A 37 -16.35 -15.52 -8.26
C LEU A 37 -15.13 -15.10 -9.06
N GLU A 38 -14.55 -15.99 -9.89
CA GLU A 38 -13.46 -15.61 -10.81
C GLU A 38 -13.92 -14.73 -11.98
N SER A 39 -15.22 -14.43 -12.10
CA SER A 39 -15.76 -13.82 -13.32
C SER A 39 -16.08 -12.34 -13.21
N GLU A 40 -16.04 -11.67 -12.06
CA GLU A 40 -16.31 -10.22 -11.96
C GLU A 40 -15.65 -9.51 -10.76
N THR A 41 -14.45 -9.88 -10.34
CA THR A 41 -13.65 -8.93 -9.58
C THR A 41 -13.23 -7.85 -10.57
N SER A 42 -13.89 -6.70 -10.55
CA SER A 42 -13.46 -5.53 -11.30
C SER A 42 -12.02 -5.24 -10.87
N LYS A 43 -11.07 -5.66 -11.70
CA LYS A 43 -9.65 -5.41 -11.50
C LYS A 43 -9.52 -3.92 -11.25
N LEU A 44 -9.01 -3.55 -10.08
CA LEU A 44 -8.84 -2.14 -9.76
C LEU A 44 -8.04 -1.49 -10.88
N GLU A 45 -8.60 -0.47 -11.51
CA GLU A 45 -7.92 0.27 -12.57
C GLU A 45 -6.77 1.05 -11.93
N THR A 46 -5.56 0.58 -12.16
CA THR A 46 -4.33 1.25 -11.72
C THR A 46 -3.94 2.31 -12.74
N GLN A 47 -3.49 3.47 -12.27
CA GLN A 47 -3.19 4.62 -13.11
C GLN A 47 -1.72 5.00 -13.02
N GLU A 48 -1.19 5.51 -14.13
CA GLU A 48 0.11 6.13 -14.18
C GLU A 48 -0.03 7.65 -14.07
N PHE A 49 0.91 8.30 -13.37
CA PHE A 49 0.96 9.75 -13.26
C PHE A 49 2.36 10.24 -13.58
N ILE A 50 2.46 11.44 -14.17
CA ILE A 50 3.72 12.10 -14.45
C ILE A 50 3.66 13.49 -13.85
N TYR A 51 4.67 13.81 -13.01
CA TYR A 51 4.80 15.11 -12.37
C TYR A 51 6.14 15.75 -12.74
N GLY A 52 6.21 17.08 -12.66
CA GLY A 52 7.44 17.82 -12.95
C GLY A 52 7.85 17.71 -14.41
N VAL A 53 6.89 17.70 -15.34
CA VAL A 53 7.16 17.71 -16.78
C VAL A 53 7.92 18.99 -17.11
N GLY A 54 9.12 18.85 -17.71
CA GLY A 54 10.03 19.99 -17.98
C GLY A 54 11.17 20.12 -16.96
N ASN A 55 11.14 19.41 -15.83
CA ASN A 55 12.28 19.33 -14.92
C ASN A 55 13.41 18.49 -15.51
N SER A 56 14.62 18.63 -14.97
CA SER A 56 15.82 17.93 -15.45
C SER A 56 15.65 16.42 -15.40
N VAL A 57 16.08 15.74 -16.46
CA VAL A 57 16.12 14.26 -16.51
C VAL A 57 17.11 13.66 -15.51
N ASP A 58 18.15 14.41 -15.11
CA ASP A 58 19.12 13.98 -14.10
C ASP A 58 18.50 13.85 -12.70
N LYS A 59 17.33 14.46 -12.49
CA LYS A 59 16.52 14.36 -11.27
C LYS A 59 15.27 13.50 -11.48
N ARG A 60 15.36 12.44 -12.26
CA ARG A 60 14.21 11.56 -12.52
C ARG A 60 14.00 10.58 -11.37
N VAL A 61 12.75 10.41 -10.94
CA VAL A 61 12.35 9.49 -9.86
C VAL A 61 11.24 8.58 -10.36
N LEU A 62 11.39 7.29 -10.11
CA LEU A 62 10.29 6.33 -10.24
C LEU A 62 9.62 6.16 -8.88
N VAL A 63 8.30 6.31 -8.83
CA VAL A 63 7.47 5.87 -7.70
C VAL A 63 6.68 4.64 -8.17
N ALA A 64 7.22 3.46 -7.90
CA ALA A 64 6.60 2.18 -8.22
C ALA A 64 5.67 1.75 -7.09
N TYR A 65 4.43 1.38 -7.38
CA TYR A 65 3.48 1.00 -6.35
C TYR A 65 2.72 -0.29 -6.66
N ALA A 66 2.42 -1.05 -5.59
CA ALA A 66 1.49 -2.15 -5.60
C ALA A 66 0.32 -1.84 -4.66
N THR A 67 -0.91 -1.97 -5.16
CA THR A 67 -2.11 -1.61 -4.41
C THR A 67 -3.18 -2.67 -4.53
N TYR A 68 -3.86 -2.96 -3.41
CA TYR A 68 -4.96 -3.91 -3.39
C TYR A 68 -6.33 -3.22 -3.59
N ALA A 69 -6.54 -2.08 -2.92
CA ALA A 69 -7.81 -1.36 -2.91
C ALA A 69 -7.67 0.13 -3.31
N GLY A 70 -6.56 0.53 -3.94
CA GLY A 70 -6.36 1.87 -4.51
C GLY A 70 -5.70 2.88 -3.57
N SER A 71 -5.73 2.71 -2.25
CA SER A 71 -5.19 3.73 -1.34
C SER A 71 -3.67 3.93 -1.48
N THR A 72 -2.91 2.88 -1.82
CA THR A 72 -1.47 2.98 -2.08
C THR A 72 -1.18 3.79 -3.35
N MET A 73 -2.01 3.67 -4.39
CA MET A 73 -1.93 4.47 -5.61
C MET A 73 -2.09 5.97 -5.30
N GLU A 74 -3.08 6.33 -4.51
CA GLU A 74 -3.33 7.71 -4.13
C GLU A 74 -2.19 8.29 -3.27
N VAL A 75 -1.59 7.48 -2.37
CA VAL A 75 -0.40 7.85 -1.60
C VAL A 75 0.81 8.05 -2.54
N ALA A 76 1.03 7.13 -3.48
CA ALA A 76 2.10 7.25 -4.47
C ALA A 76 1.97 8.52 -5.33
N ALA A 77 0.74 8.84 -5.76
CA ALA A 77 0.46 10.06 -6.51
C ALA A 77 0.78 11.33 -5.70
N ALA A 78 0.39 11.38 -4.43
CA ALA A 78 0.71 12.52 -3.55
C ALA A 78 2.23 12.68 -3.31
N ILE A 79 2.96 11.57 -3.18
CA ILE A 79 4.44 11.59 -3.10
C ILE A 79 5.02 12.14 -4.40
N GLY A 80 4.52 11.69 -5.55
CA GLY A 80 4.97 12.15 -6.86
C GLY A 80 4.71 13.63 -7.09
N GLU A 81 3.56 14.14 -6.68
CA GLU A 81 3.19 15.55 -6.76
C GLU A 81 4.17 16.45 -5.98
N GLU A 82 4.46 16.09 -4.72
CA GLU A 82 5.40 16.84 -3.88
C GLU A 82 6.84 16.81 -4.43
N LEU A 83 7.30 15.67 -4.92
CA LEU A 83 8.61 15.56 -5.55
C LEU A 83 8.66 16.40 -6.85
N GLY A 84 7.59 16.39 -7.64
CA GLY A 84 7.47 17.22 -8.84
C GLY A 84 7.59 18.72 -8.52
N ALA A 85 6.96 19.17 -7.46
CA ALA A 85 7.07 20.54 -6.95
C ALA A 85 8.49 20.90 -6.48
N ARG A 86 9.28 19.91 -6.03
CA ARG A 86 10.70 20.06 -5.63
C ARG A 86 11.68 20.06 -6.82
N GLY A 87 11.18 19.99 -8.05
CA GLY A 87 12.00 20.00 -9.26
C GLY A 87 12.48 18.63 -9.74
N TYR A 88 11.89 17.54 -9.24
CA TYR A 88 12.10 16.21 -9.81
C TYR A 88 11.15 15.97 -10.99
N ARG A 89 11.59 15.19 -11.97
CA ARG A 89 10.70 14.56 -12.94
C ARG A 89 10.28 13.21 -12.38
N VAL A 90 8.99 13.02 -12.16
CA VAL A 90 8.50 11.84 -11.44
C VAL A 90 7.53 11.04 -12.29
N ASP A 91 7.84 9.77 -12.47
CA ASP A 91 6.94 8.79 -13.06
C ASP A 91 6.35 7.94 -11.92
N VAL A 92 5.05 8.03 -11.69
CA VAL A 92 4.32 7.18 -10.74
C VAL A 92 3.66 6.05 -11.51
N LYS A 93 4.06 4.81 -11.24
CA LYS A 93 3.63 3.67 -12.04
C LYS A 93 3.22 2.46 -11.18
N PRO A 94 2.15 1.75 -11.57
CA PRO A 94 1.86 0.45 -10.96
C PRO A 94 2.99 -0.53 -11.27
N ILE A 95 3.28 -1.39 -10.32
CA ILE A 95 4.24 -2.47 -10.51
C ILE A 95 3.66 -3.50 -11.46
N THR A 96 4.37 -3.71 -12.57
CA THR A 96 4.06 -4.72 -13.59
C THR A 96 5.30 -5.56 -13.87
N GLU A 97 5.14 -6.69 -14.55
CA GLU A 97 6.26 -7.56 -14.92
C GLU A 97 7.29 -6.88 -15.83
N THR A 98 6.85 -5.87 -16.59
CA THR A 98 7.68 -5.16 -17.58
C THR A 98 8.27 -3.85 -17.06
N LEU A 99 7.93 -3.42 -15.83
CA LEU A 99 8.45 -2.19 -15.26
C LEU A 99 9.96 -2.28 -15.04
N GLN A 100 10.71 -1.35 -15.63
CA GLN A 100 12.17 -1.27 -15.54
C GLN A 100 12.58 -0.15 -14.56
N VAL A 101 13.75 -0.31 -13.95
CA VAL A 101 14.32 0.66 -12.99
C VAL A 101 15.59 1.35 -13.49
N ASP A 102 16.22 0.81 -14.54
CA ASP A 102 17.57 1.20 -14.98
C ASP A 102 17.70 2.65 -15.46
N GLU A 103 16.56 3.28 -15.82
CA GLU A 103 16.54 4.68 -16.29
C GLU A 103 16.39 5.71 -15.16
N TYR A 104 16.29 5.26 -13.90
CA TYR A 104 15.97 6.13 -12.78
C TYR A 104 17.13 6.21 -11.79
N PRO A 105 17.71 7.41 -11.54
CA PRO A 105 18.73 7.59 -10.50
C PRO A 105 18.17 7.42 -9.08
N ALA A 106 16.85 7.52 -8.91
CA ALA A 106 16.19 7.30 -7.64
C ALA A 106 14.85 6.54 -7.83
N VAL A 107 14.55 5.61 -6.92
CA VAL A 107 13.36 4.77 -6.97
C VAL A 107 12.70 4.74 -5.61
N ILE A 108 11.43 5.01 -5.57
CA ILE A 108 10.57 4.79 -4.40
C ILE A 108 9.70 3.58 -4.70
N VAL A 109 9.72 2.58 -3.83
CA VAL A 109 8.86 1.40 -3.96
C VAL A 109 7.83 1.42 -2.83
N GLY A 110 6.56 1.33 -3.19
CA GLY A 110 5.46 1.29 -2.25
C GLY A 110 4.58 0.07 -2.39
N SER A 111 4.11 -0.47 -1.27
CA SER A 111 3.16 -1.57 -1.27
C SER A 111 2.06 -1.40 -0.24
N ALA A 112 0.87 -1.87 -0.58
CA ALA A 112 -0.11 -2.20 0.44
C ALA A 112 0.41 -3.37 1.29
N VAL A 113 -0.01 -3.40 2.55
CA VAL A 113 0.28 -4.51 3.47
C VAL A 113 -0.95 -5.40 3.57
N GLN A 114 -0.77 -6.69 3.30
CA GLN A 114 -1.78 -7.72 3.46
C GLN A 114 -1.20 -8.86 4.28
N TYR A 115 -1.92 -9.33 5.29
CA TYR A 115 -1.47 -10.39 6.20
C TYR A 115 -0.10 -10.13 6.86
N GLY A 116 0.24 -8.87 7.11
CA GLY A 116 1.50 -8.47 7.73
C GLY A 116 2.71 -8.42 6.80
N GLU A 117 2.51 -8.52 5.50
CA GLU A 117 3.56 -8.52 4.48
C GLU A 117 3.22 -7.59 3.32
N TRP A 118 4.20 -7.21 2.55
CA TRP A 118 4.01 -6.55 1.26
C TRP A 118 3.30 -7.47 0.27
N LEU A 119 2.56 -6.89 -0.68
CA LEU A 119 1.94 -7.64 -1.75
C LEU A 119 3.00 -8.41 -2.55
N PRO A 120 2.67 -9.62 -3.05
CA PRO A 120 3.62 -10.47 -3.78
C PRO A 120 4.28 -9.76 -4.96
N GLU A 121 3.52 -8.98 -5.74
CA GLU A 121 4.04 -8.25 -6.89
C GLU A 121 5.09 -7.20 -6.52
N ALA A 122 4.96 -6.54 -5.35
CA ALA A 122 5.98 -5.60 -4.87
C ALA A 122 7.24 -6.31 -4.39
N PHE A 123 7.08 -7.42 -3.67
CA PHE A 123 8.20 -8.24 -3.23
C PHE A 123 8.97 -8.80 -4.44
N ASP A 124 8.28 -9.37 -5.42
CA ASP A 124 8.87 -9.96 -6.62
C ASP A 124 9.56 -8.89 -7.48
N PHE A 125 8.99 -7.69 -7.57
CA PHE A 125 9.61 -6.55 -8.24
C PHE A 125 10.95 -6.19 -7.60
N VAL A 126 11.01 -6.04 -6.28
CA VAL A 126 12.27 -5.76 -5.57
C VAL A 126 13.28 -6.89 -5.77
N LYS A 127 12.84 -8.14 -5.66
CA LYS A 127 13.69 -9.33 -5.86
C LYS A 127 14.27 -9.38 -7.27
N LYS A 128 13.44 -9.17 -8.30
CA LYS A 128 13.85 -9.16 -9.71
C LYS A 128 14.84 -8.04 -10.00
N ASN A 129 14.60 -6.85 -9.47
CA ASN A 129 15.41 -5.66 -9.73
C ASN A 129 16.53 -5.43 -8.71
N LYS A 130 16.83 -6.41 -7.85
CA LYS A 130 17.80 -6.29 -6.75
C LYS A 130 19.16 -5.70 -7.19
N GLN A 131 19.69 -6.07 -8.35
CA GLN A 131 20.97 -5.59 -8.82
C GLN A 131 20.94 -4.15 -9.34
N ALA A 132 19.85 -3.75 -9.99
CA ALA A 132 19.63 -2.38 -10.45
C ALA A 132 19.36 -1.43 -9.25
N LEU A 133 18.54 -1.86 -8.30
CA LEU A 133 18.23 -1.10 -7.09
C LEU A 133 19.46 -0.84 -6.20
N LYS A 134 20.49 -1.66 -6.25
CA LYS A 134 21.76 -1.40 -5.53
C LYS A 134 22.56 -0.22 -6.09
N LYS A 135 22.27 0.22 -7.31
CA LYS A 135 23.04 1.25 -8.03
C LYS A 135 22.36 2.63 -7.95
N VAL A 136 21.17 2.72 -7.40
CA VAL A 136 20.34 3.91 -7.34
C VAL A 136 19.92 4.21 -5.91
N ARG A 137 19.46 5.44 -5.66
CA ARG A 137 18.87 5.80 -4.37
C ARG A 137 17.51 5.12 -4.22
N VAL A 138 17.26 4.48 -3.08
CA VAL A 138 16.01 3.76 -2.85
C VAL A 138 15.34 4.21 -1.56
N ALA A 139 14.03 4.40 -1.62
CA ALA A 139 13.17 4.58 -0.45
C ALA A 139 11.97 3.64 -0.51
N LEU A 140 11.44 3.27 0.65
CA LEU A 140 10.33 2.32 0.76
C LEU A 140 9.18 2.96 1.53
N PHE A 141 7.95 2.73 1.07
CA PHE A 141 6.77 3.07 1.87
C PHE A 141 5.77 1.90 1.92
N SER A 142 5.17 1.71 3.09
CA SER A 142 4.12 0.73 3.31
C SER A 142 2.80 1.43 3.61
N VAL A 143 1.70 0.96 3.03
CA VAL A 143 0.36 1.44 3.34
C VAL A 143 -0.43 0.34 4.03
N HIS A 144 -0.89 0.60 5.25
CA HIS A 144 -1.52 -0.41 6.11
C HIS A 144 -2.74 0.15 6.87
N ILE A 145 -3.58 -0.75 7.37
CA ILE A 145 -4.78 -0.40 8.15
C ILE A 145 -4.77 -1.00 9.57
N GLN A 146 -3.73 -1.75 9.91
CA GLN A 146 -3.54 -2.39 11.21
C GLN A 146 -2.30 -1.82 11.90
N ASN A 147 -2.16 -2.07 13.20
CA ASN A 147 -0.99 -1.60 13.98
C ASN A 147 -0.78 -0.09 13.87
N LEU A 148 -1.86 0.68 13.98
CA LEU A 148 -1.86 2.14 13.81
C LEU A 148 -1.43 2.88 15.08
N GLU A 149 -1.43 2.21 16.22
CA GLU A 149 -1.13 2.78 17.51
C GLU A 149 0.37 3.11 17.64
N ASP A 150 0.68 4.08 18.50
CA ASP A 150 2.07 4.50 18.74
C ASP A 150 2.66 3.82 19.99
N ASP A 151 2.39 2.53 20.13
CA ASP A 151 2.93 1.66 21.18
C ASP A 151 4.07 0.78 20.63
N PRO A 152 4.92 0.19 21.52
CA PRO A 152 6.06 -0.62 21.08
C PRO A 152 5.67 -1.85 20.25
N SER A 153 4.53 -2.48 20.52
CA SER A 153 4.09 -3.68 19.81
C SER A 153 3.65 -3.35 18.40
N SER A 154 2.88 -2.28 18.22
CA SER A 154 2.43 -1.79 16.92
C SER A 154 3.60 -1.30 16.07
N ARG A 155 4.59 -0.63 16.69
CA ARG A 155 5.82 -0.23 16.00
C ARG A 155 6.63 -1.44 15.53
N ALA A 156 6.82 -2.44 16.36
CA ALA A 156 7.52 -3.67 16.01
C ALA A 156 6.81 -4.41 14.87
N ALA A 157 5.49 -4.53 14.93
CA ALA A 157 4.69 -5.14 13.88
C ALA A 157 4.80 -4.38 12.53
N ARG A 158 4.79 -3.04 12.55
CA ARG A 158 5.02 -2.25 11.32
C ARG A 158 6.42 -2.47 10.74
N LEU A 159 7.45 -2.51 11.56
CA LEU A 159 8.80 -2.80 11.11
C LEU A 159 8.90 -4.18 10.45
N ALA A 160 8.19 -5.17 10.99
CA ALA A 160 8.18 -6.54 10.44
C ALA A 160 7.58 -6.63 9.02
N TYR A 161 6.76 -5.68 8.57
CA TYR A 161 6.23 -5.66 7.19
C TYR A 161 7.31 -5.69 6.11
N LEU A 162 8.51 -5.23 6.44
CA LEU A 162 9.65 -5.16 5.51
C LEU A 162 10.71 -6.24 5.75
N ASP A 163 10.50 -7.20 6.65
CA ASP A 163 11.52 -8.20 7.01
C ASP A 163 11.98 -9.03 5.81
N LYS A 164 11.08 -9.35 4.87
CA LYS A 164 11.42 -10.06 3.64
C LYS A 164 12.08 -9.15 2.58
N VAL A 165 11.84 -7.85 2.65
CA VAL A 165 12.29 -6.87 1.64
C VAL A 165 13.69 -6.34 1.98
N ARG A 166 13.97 -6.02 3.24
CA ARG A 166 15.27 -5.47 3.69
C ARG A 166 16.49 -6.27 3.25
N PRO A 167 16.48 -7.62 3.24
CA PRO A 167 17.64 -8.38 2.75
C PRO A 167 17.91 -8.24 1.24
N LEU A 168 16.94 -7.70 0.50
CA LEU A 168 17.02 -7.57 -0.96
C LEU A 168 17.52 -6.20 -1.40
N VAL A 169 17.24 -5.14 -0.63
CA VAL A 169 17.54 -3.75 -1.00
C VAL A 169 17.92 -2.92 0.22
N GLN A 170 18.93 -2.07 0.08
CA GLN A 170 19.30 -1.09 1.07
C GLN A 170 18.58 0.21 0.78
N ALA A 171 17.57 0.55 1.58
CA ALA A 171 16.82 1.78 1.44
C ALA A 171 17.42 2.89 2.32
N GLU A 172 17.42 4.13 1.80
CA GLU A 172 17.83 5.34 2.56
C GLU A 172 16.76 5.72 3.59
N ALA A 173 15.50 5.39 3.29
CA ALA A 173 14.39 5.66 4.19
C ALA A 173 13.28 4.62 4.04
N GLU A 174 12.63 4.35 5.15
CA GLU A 174 11.43 3.53 5.23
C GLU A 174 10.33 4.32 5.95
N VAL A 175 9.10 4.25 5.46
CA VAL A 175 7.97 4.91 6.09
C VAL A 175 6.71 4.05 6.04
N PHE A 176 5.87 4.21 7.06
CA PHE A 176 4.62 3.48 7.22
C PHE A 176 3.47 4.50 7.31
N PHE A 177 2.56 4.43 6.35
CA PHE A 177 1.39 5.28 6.27
C PHE A 177 0.12 4.50 6.56
N ALA A 178 -0.81 5.10 7.29
CA ALA A 178 -2.15 4.58 7.38
C ALA A 178 -2.84 4.68 6.01
N GLY A 179 -3.62 3.68 5.66
CA GLY A 179 -4.36 3.59 4.42
C GLY A 179 -5.83 3.97 4.57
N ARG A 180 -6.59 3.70 3.51
CA ARG A 180 -8.05 3.75 3.50
C ARG A 180 -8.60 2.34 3.46
N PHE A 181 -9.63 2.09 4.25
CA PHE A 181 -10.45 0.89 4.16
C PHE A 181 -11.84 1.29 3.70
N ASP A 182 -12.23 0.83 2.54
CA ASP A 182 -13.53 1.07 1.95
C ASP A 182 -14.25 -0.26 1.63
N LYS A 183 -15.50 -0.16 1.18
CA LYS A 183 -16.30 -1.33 0.83
C LYS A 183 -15.68 -2.20 -0.27
N ARG A 184 -14.89 -1.60 -1.17
CA ARG A 184 -14.19 -2.33 -2.22
C ARG A 184 -13.08 -3.18 -1.62
N GLY A 185 -12.25 -2.60 -0.76
CA GLY A 185 -11.23 -3.33 0.00
C GLY A 185 -11.84 -4.39 0.92
N ALA A 186 -12.97 -4.07 1.56
CA ALA A 186 -13.71 -5.02 2.38
C ALA A 186 -14.25 -6.20 1.56
N ALA A 187 -14.82 -5.95 0.37
CA ALA A 187 -15.37 -7.00 -0.50
C ALA A 187 -14.30 -7.99 -1.01
N LEU A 188 -13.06 -7.55 -1.11
CA LEU A 188 -11.94 -8.40 -1.49
C LEU A 188 -11.44 -9.31 -0.35
N LEU A 189 -11.68 -8.92 0.91
CA LEU A 189 -11.17 -9.61 2.09
C LEU A 189 -12.24 -10.35 2.90
N LEU A 190 -13.50 -9.94 2.77
CA LEU A 190 -14.60 -10.41 3.60
C LEU A 190 -15.75 -10.93 2.73
N PRO A 191 -16.58 -11.86 3.24
CA PRO A 191 -17.83 -12.20 2.58
C PRO A 191 -18.68 -10.96 2.29
N ASN A 192 -19.29 -10.87 1.12
CA ASN A 192 -20.01 -9.69 0.63
C ASN A 192 -21.00 -9.07 1.64
N LEU A 193 -21.66 -9.90 2.45
CA LEU A 193 -22.60 -9.44 3.46
C LEU A 193 -21.92 -8.62 4.59
N ILE A 194 -20.69 -9.02 4.98
CA ILE A 194 -19.90 -8.33 6.02
C ILE A 194 -19.25 -7.09 5.42
N ALA A 195 -18.73 -7.20 4.20
CA ALA A 195 -18.14 -6.08 3.48
C ALA A 195 -19.12 -4.91 3.30
N TRP A 196 -20.40 -5.22 2.99
CA TRP A 196 -21.43 -4.20 2.82
C TRP A 196 -21.76 -3.45 4.13
N ALA A 197 -21.66 -4.11 5.27
CA ALA A 197 -21.89 -3.52 6.59
C ALA A 197 -20.69 -2.77 7.16
N THR A 198 -19.50 -2.89 6.53
CA THR A 198 -18.28 -2.24 7.02
C THR A 198 -18.27 -0.76 6.61
N PRO A 199 -18.11 0.18 7.55
CA PRO A 199 -18.03 1.60 7.22
C PRO A 199 -16.74 1.91 6.48
N ASP A 200 -16.82 2.83 5.51
CA ASP A 200 -15.63 3.40 4.89
C ASP A 200 -14.83 4.19 5.94
N MET A 201 -13.52 3.94 6.00
CA MET A 201 -12.61 4.65 6.91
C MET A 201 -11.40 5.14 6.11
N ASP A 202 -11.21 6.46 6.11
CA ASP A 202 -9.98 7.06 5.62
C ASP A 202 -9.10 7.44 6.83
N LEU A 203 -7.98 6.73 6.98
CA LEU A 203 -7.07 6.89 8.09
C LEU A 203 -5.77 7.57 7.65
N ARG A 204 -5.69 8.00 6.40
CA ARG A 204 -4.49 8.61 5.83
C ARG A 204 -4.24 9.97 6.44
N ASP A 205 -2.99 10.20 6.78
CA ASP A 205 -2.48 11.49 7.19
C ASP A 205 -1.73 12.13 6.01
N TRP A 206 -2.46 12.94 5.25
CA TRP A 206 -1.91 13.63 4.08
C TRP A 206 -0.78 14.59 4.42
N THR A 207 -0.80 15.20 5.60
CA THR A 207 0.28 16.08 6.07
C THR A 207 1.57 15.28 6.27
N LYS A 208 1.48 14.11 6.90
CA LYS A 208 2.62 13.22 7.10
C LYS A 208 3.16 12.67 5.78
N ILE A 209 2.28 12.29 4.85
CA ILE A 209 2.66 11.78 3.52
C ILE A 209 3.44 12.85 2.75
N ARG A 210 2.90 14.07 2.66
CA ARG A 210 3.54 15.19 1.96
C ARG A 210 4.84 15.62 2.66
N ALA A 211 4.85 15.71 3.99
CA ALA A 211 6.05 16.06 4.74
C ALA A 211 7.21 15.07 4.51
N TRP A 212 6.92 13.76 4.43
CA TRP A 212 7.93 12.77 4.08
C TRP A 212 8.46 12.96 2.66
N ALA A 213 7.57 13.22 1.69
CA ALA A 213 7.99 13.50 0.31
C ALA A 213 8.81 14.79 0.16
N GLN A 214 8.67 15.75 1.09
CA GLN A 214 9.47 16.98 1.11
C GLN A 214 10.92 16.76 1.56
N ILE A 215 11.22 15.69 2.28
CA ILE A 215 12.57 15.47 2.83
C ILE A 215 13.31 14.30 2.16
N ILE A 216 12.58 13.38 1.51
CA ILE A 216 13.23 12.24 0.86
C ILE A 216 14.10 12.69 -0.32
N PHE A 217 15.26 12.10 -0.48
CA PHE A 217 16.24 12.43 -1.52
C PHE A 217 16.74 13.89 -1.47
N SER A 218 16.73 14.50 -0.28
CA SER A 218 17.34 15.84 -0.06
C SER A 218 18.85 15.79 -0.16
#